data_606c03e7d73f9975765ce017e1ffeba1
#
_entry.id   606c03e7d73f9975765ce017e1ffeba1
#
_cell.length_a   1.000
_cell.length_b   1.000
_cell.length_c   1.000
_cell.angle_alpha   90.00
_cell.angle_beta   90.00
_cell.angle_gamma   90.00
#
_symmetry.space_group_name_H-M   'P 1'
#
loop_
_entity.id
_entity.type
_entity.pdbx_description
1 polymer ?
#
loop_
_entity_poly.entity_id
_entity_poly.type
_entity_poly.pdbx_seq_one_letter_code
_entity_poly.pdbx_strand_id
1 'polypeptide(L)'
;MTDDPLERLRAICLALPETTERLSHGEPAFFVRGKRVFLTYADHHHDDRLGFWCHAPAGAQQALVEADPQRFFVPPYVGGRGWIGVRLDVPRDEEFWREITELVEDAYRMVAPRALIFRLEAGRPDTAPRP
;
A
#
# COMPACT_ATOMS: atom_id res chain seq x y z
N MET A 1 -3.14 16.77 -16.31
CA MET A 1 -3.42 15.82 -15.24
C MET A 1 -2.80 14.49 -15.58
N THR A 2 -2.04 13.93 -14.68
CA THR A 2 -1.40 12.67 -14.94
C THR A 2 -2.28 11.51 -14.53
N ASP A 3 -2.20 10.42 -15.30
CA ASP A 3 -2.87 9.17 -14.97
C ASP A 3 -1.84 8.12 -14.59
N ASP A 4 -0.65 8.55 -14.23
CA ASP A 4 0.43 7.65 -13.85
C ASP A 4 0.13 7.02 -12.49
N PRO A 5 -0.06 5.70 -12.43
CA PRO A 5 -0.38 5.06 -11.16
C PRO A 5 0.71 5.21 -10.11
N LEU A 6 1.97 5.28 -10.51
CA LEU A 6 3.04 5.48 -9.54
C LEU A 6 2.94 6.85 -8.88
N GLU A 7 2.63 7.88 -9.67
CA GLU A 7 2.49 9.21 -9.10
C GLU A 7 1.34 9.28 -8.10
N ARG A 8 0.23 8.63 -8.43
CA ARG A 8 -0.90 8.60 -7.52
C ARG A 8 -0.57 7.84 -6.25
N LEU A 9 0.09 6.68 -6.40
CA LEU A 9 0.50 5.87 -5.26
C LEU A 9 1.49 6.62 -4.39
N ARG A 10 2.43 7.33 -5.03
CA ARG A 10 3.43 8.12 -4.31
C ARG A 10 2.76 9.19 -3.44
N ALA A 11 1.76 9.86 -4.00
CA ALA A 11 1.04 10.88 -3.26
C ALA A 11 0.34 10.30 -2.04
N ILE A 12 -0.25 9.12 -2.18
CA ILE A 12 -0.92 8.45 -1.06
C ILE A 12 0.08 8.10 0.03
N CYS A 13 1.21 7.50 -0.35
CA CYS A 13 2.19 7.04 0.63
C CYS A 13 2.87 8.20 1.34
N LEU A 14 3.26 9.22 0.60
CA LEU A 14 4.01 10.32 1.18
C LEU A 14 3.15 11.26 2.02
N ALA A 15 1.84 11.13 1.94
CA ALA A 15 0.95 11.85 2.83
C ALA A 15 0.92 11.26 4.23
N LEU A 16 1.44 10.06 4.43
CA LEU A 16 1.44 9.41 5.74
C LEU A 16 2.61 9.92 6.59
N PRO A 17 2.42 10.04 7.91
CA PRO A 17 3.44 10.68 8.76
C PRO A 17 4.80 9.99 8.67
N GLU A 18 5.84 10.79 8.47
CA GLU A 18 7.24 10.37 8.44
C GLU A 18 7.53 9.23 7.47
N THR A 19 6.86 9.25 6.33
CA THR A 19 7.09 8.29 5.25
C THR A 19 8.11 8.88 4.28
N THR A 20 9.07 8.05 3.90
CA THR A 20 10.08 8.42 2.91
C THR A 20 10.10 7.39 1.80
N GLU A 21 10.57 7.81 0.63
CA GLU A 21 10.68 6.96 -0.54
C GLU A 21 12.16 6.81 -0.91
N ARG A 22 12.55 5.58 -1.26
CA ARG A 22 13.84 5.36 -1.88
C ARG A 22 13.78 4.09 -2.71
N LEU A 23 14.75 3.92 -3.59
CA LEU A 23 14.83 2.71 -4.39
C LEU A 23 15.25 1.54 -3.52
N SER A 24 14.62 0.41 -3.74
CA SER A 24 14.95 -0.85 -3.09
C SER A 24 14.82 -1.93 -4.15
N HIS A 25 15.92 -2.61 -4.42
CA HIS A 25 15.95 -3.64 -5.46
C HIS A 25 15.49 -3.11 -6.81
N GLY A 26 15.83 -1.84 -7.08
CA GLY A 26 15.52 -1.22 -8.36
C GLY A 26 14.14 -0.62 -8.49
N GLU A 27 13.32 -0.68 -7.44
CA GLU A 27 11.95 -0.18 -7.50
C GLU A 27 11.70 0.82 -6.39
N PRO A 28 10.81 1.79 -6.60
CA PRO A 28 10.44 2.70 -5.52
C PRO A 28 9.81 1.93 -4.35
N ALA A 29 10.25 2.25 -3.16
CA ALA A 29 9.72 1.64 -1.95
C ALA A 29 9.52 2.71 -0.90
N PHE A 30 8.58 2.47 0.01
CA PHE A 30 8.16 3.48 0.99
C PHE A 30 8.39 2.95 2.39
N PHE A 31 9.03 3.78 3.21
CA PHE A 31 9.52 3.39 4.53
C PHE A 31 9.01 4.34 5.60
N VAL A 32 8.77 3.82 6.78
CA VAL A 32 8.47 4.65 7.95
C VAL A 32 9.80 5.03 8.60
N ARG A 33 10.05 6.32 8.74
CA ARG A 33 11.27 6.87 9.34
C ARG A 33 12.53 6.34 8.65
N GLY A 34 12.42 6.01 7.37
CA GLY A 34 13.54 5.51 6.61
C GLY A 34 14.00 4.12 7.01
N LYS A 35 13.24 3.40 7.84
CA LYS A 35 13.70 2.13 8.39
C LYS A 35 12.84 0.94 8.00
N ARG A 36 11.52 1.03 8.16
CA ARG A 36 10.66 -0.13 7.94
C ARG A 36 9.84 0.06 6.69
N VAL A 37 10.07 -0.81 5.72
CA VAL A 37 9.35 -0.77 4.46
C VAL A 37 7.92 -1.29 4.68
N PHE A 38 6.96 -0.61 4.06
CA PHE A 38 5.58 -1.09 4.13
C PHE A 38 4.97 -1.28 2.75
N LEU A 39 5.62 -0.77 1.70
CA LEU A 39 5.09 -0.90 0.35
C LEU A 39 6.23 -0.82 -0.66
N THR A 40 6.18 -1.66 -1.68
CA THR A 40 7.15 -1.66 -2.78
C THR A 40 6.40 -1.67 -4.09
N TYR A 41 6.75 -0.74 -4.98
CA TYR A 41 6.21 -0.70 -6.34
C TYR A 41 6.84 -1.83 -7.15
N ALA A 42 6.10 -2.37 -8.11
CA ALA A 42 6.59 -3.47 -8.92
C ALA A 42 6.09 -3.31 -10.36
N ASP A 43 6.98 -2.83 -11.24
CA ASP A 43 6.66 -2.62 -12.64
C ASP A 43 7.34 -3.73 -13.44
N HIS A 44 6.60 -4.84 -13.66
CA HIS A 44 7.14 -6.00 -14.39
C HIS A 44 8.39 -6.53 -13.72
N HIS A 45 8.48 -6.45 -12.41
CA HIS A 45 9.72 -6.71 -11.69
C HIS A 45 10.07 -8.20 -11.72
N HIS A 46 9.12 -9.05 -11.43
CA HIS A 46 9.32 -10.50 -11.42
C HIS A 46 8.31 -11.24 -12.28
N ASP A 47 7.36 -10.52 -12.87
CA ASP A 47 6.35 -11.11 -13.71
C ASP A 47 5.82 -10.02 -14.64
N ASP A 48 4.71 -10.29 -15.32
CA ASP A 48 4.17 -9.36 -16.30
C ASP A 48 3.23 -8.33 -15.70
N ARG A 49 3.19 -8.23 -14.38
CA ARG A 49 2.24 -7.34 -13.71
C ARG A 49 2.84 -5.97 -13.44
N LEU A 50 1.99 -4.95 -13.57
CA LEU A 50 2.25 -3.65 -13.01
C LEU A 50 1.44 -3.56 -11.73
N GLY A 51 2.11 -3.31 -10.60
CA GLY A 51 1.39 -3.30 -9.34
C GLY A 51 2.26 -2.86 -8.19
N PHE A 52 1.84 -3.18 -7.00
CA PHE A 52 2.66 -2.95 -5.81
C PHE A 52 2.39 -4.07 -4.80
N TRP A 53 3.33 -4.23 -3.88
CA TRP A 53 3.24 -5.19 -2.79
C TRP A 53 3.27 -4.43 -1.48
N CYS A 54 2.42 -4.77 -0.53
CA CYS A 54 2.44 -4.08 0.75
C CYS A 54 2.08 -5.04 1.88
N HIS A 55 2.44 -4.63 3.10
CA HIS A 55 2.01 -5.36 4.28
C HIS A 55 0.48 -5.44 4.32
N ALA A 56 -0.04 -6.45 5.00
CA ALA A 56 -1.48 -6.58 5.17
C ALA A 56 -1.74 -7.24 6.51
N PRO A 57 -2.88 -6.91 7.14
CA PRO A 57 -3.23 -7.58 8.40
C PRO A 57 -3.45 -9.07 8.21
N ALA A 58 -3.34 -9.82 9.30
CA ALA A 58 -3.49 -11.27 9.25
C ALA A 58 -4.81 -11.65 8.59
N GLY A 59 -4.75 -12.56 7.61
CA GLY A 59 -5.94 -13.02 6.90
C GLY A 59 -6.36 -12.16 5.72
N ALA A 60 -5.86 -10.93 5.61
CA ALA A 60 -6.30 -10.03 4.54
C ALA A 60 -5.82 -10.51 3.18
N GLN A 61 -4.58 -11.00 3.07
CA GLN A 61 -4.06 -11.51 1.81
C GLN A 61 -5.00 -12.57 1.23
N GLN A 62 -5.33 -13.55 2.04
CA GLN A 62 -6.15 -14.66 1.58
C GLN A 62 -7.55 -14.21 1.21
N ALA A 63 -8.14 -13.35 2.03
CA ALA A 63 -9.50 -12.88 1.79
C ALA A 63 -9.59 -12.06 0.51
N LEU A 64 -8.62 -11.17 0.28
CA LEU A 64 -8.64 -10.30 -0.89
C LEU A 64 -8.38 -11.11 -2.17
N VAL A 65 -7.44 -12.04 -2.14
CA VAL A 65 -7.16 -12.86 -3.32
C VAL A 65 -8.37 -13.71 -3.68
N GLU A 66 -9.07 -14.25 -2.68
CA GLU A 66 -10.26 -15.04 -2.94
C GLU A 66 -11.39 -14.18 -3.48
N ALA A 67 -11.53 -12.96 -2.96
CA ALA A 67 -12.62 -12.08 -3.38
C ALA A 67 -12.42 -11.55 -4.79
N ASP A 68 -11.18 -11.26 -5.18
CA ASP A 68 -10.92 -10.64 -6.50
C ASP A 68 -9.54 -11.07 -6.99
N PRO A 69 -9.42 -12.29 -7.52
CA PRO A 69 -8.13 -12.78 -7.97
C PRO A 69 -7.60 -12.09 -9.22
N GLN A 70 -8.40 -11.29 -9.89
CA GLN A 70 -7.92 -10.51 -11.03
C GLN A 70 -7.18 -9.26 -10.58
N ARG A 71 -7.43 -8.79 -9.37
CA ARG A 71 -6.83 -7.57 -8.88
C ARG A 71 -5.78 -7.82 -7.80
N PHE A 72 -5.95 -8.87 -7.01
CA PHE A 72 -5.06 -9.18 -5.90
C PHE A 72 -4.34 -10.49 -6.13
N PHE A 73 -3.09 -10.55 -5.67
CA PHE A 73 -2.29 -11.77 -5.83
C PHE A 73 -1.33 -11.91 -4.65
N VAL A 74 -0.75 -13.11 -4.53
CA VAL A 74 0.27 -13.37 -3.52
C VAL A 74 1.62 -12.98 -4.13
N PRO A 75 2.28 -11.95 -3.60
CA PRO A 75 3.52 -11.49 -4.20
C PRO A 75 4.67 -12.46 -3.93
N PRO A 76 5.67 -12.49 -4.82
CA PRO A 76 6.83 -13.32 -4.57
C PRO A 76 7.63 -12.79 -3.39
N TYR A 77 8.42 -13.65 -2.78
CA TYR A 77 9.36 -13.35 -1.70
C TYR A 77 8.69 -12.93 -0.40
N VAL A 78 7.74 -12.01 -0.43
CA VAL A 78 7.09 -11.50 0.78
C VAL A 78 5.70 -12.07 1.00
N GLY A 79 5.20 -12.86 0.06
CA GLY A 79 3.88 -13.47 0.21
C GLY A 79 3.76 -14.36 1.41
N GLY A 80 4.85 -15.06 1.76
CA GLY A 80 4.84 -15.93 2.93
C GLY A 80 4.71 -15.21 4.25
N ARG A 81 4.93 -13.89 4.24
CA ARG A 81 4.76 -13.06 5.43
C ARG A 81 3.41 -12.35 5.45
N GLY A 82 2.51 -12.70 4.53
CA GLY A 82 1.18 -12.14 4.52
C GLY A 82 1.02 -10.87 3.71
N TRP A 83 2.04 -10.43 3.00
CA TRP A 83 1.93 -9.26 2.13
C TRP A 83 0.95 -9.54 1.01
N ILE A 84 0.32 -8.48 0.51
CA ILE A 84 -0.63 -8.56 -0.60
C ILE A 84 -0.06 -7.88 -1.82
N GLY A 85 -0.27 -8.48 -2.99
CA GLY A 85 0.03 -7.86 -4.26
C GLY A 85 -1.23 -7.25 -4.84
N VAL A 86 -1.11 -6.05 -5.39
CA VAL A 86 -2.23 -5.31 -5.96
C VAL A 86 -1.88 -4.91 -7.38
N ARG A 87 -2.75 -5.25 -8.33
CA ARG A 87 -2.52 -4.89 -9.73
C ARG A 87 -2.91 -3.45 -9.98
N LEU A 88 -2.09 -2.76 -10.74
CA LEU A 88 -2.37 -1.41 -11.19
C LEU A 88 -2.63 -1.36 -12.70
N ASP A 89 -2.50 -2.48 -13.37
CA ASP A 89 -2.81 -2.58 -14.81
C ASP A 89 -4.27 -3.00 -15.01
N VAL A 90 -5.15 -2.32 -14.30
CA VAL A 90 -6.59 -2.54 -14.31
C VAL A 90 -7.26 -1.18 -14.34
N PRO A 91 -8.57 -1.11 -14.59
CA PRO A 91 -9.27 0.18 -14.51
C PRO A 91 -9.13 0.80 -13.13
N ARG A 92 -8.86 2.11 -13.10
CA ARG A 92 -8.55 2.82 -11.86
C ARG A 92 -9.43 4.07 -11.75
N ASP A 93 -10.62 3.92 -11.19
CA ASP A 93 -11.50 5.04 -10.92
C ASP A 93 -11.29 5.54 -9.48
N GLU A 94 -12.10 6.49 -9.06
CA GLU A 94 -11.94 7.06 -7.72
C GLU A 94 -12.25 6.06 -6.62
N GLU A 95 -13.16 5.15 -6.87
CA GLU A 95 -13.45 4.11 -5.88
C GLU A 95 -12.27 3.16 -5.74
N PHE A 96 -11.62 2.82 -6.85
CA PHE A 96 -10.40 2.02 -6.82
C PHE A 96 -9.36 2.68 -5.92
N TRP A 97 -9.12 3.99 -6.13
CA TRP A 97 -8.09 4.68 -5.35
C TRP A 97 -8.47 4.84 -3.90
N ARG A 98 -9.75 4.92 -3.59
CA ARG A 98 -10.18 4.93 -2.19
C ARG A 98 -9.84 3.60 -1.51
N GLU A 99 -10.10 2.49 -2.18
CA GLU A 99 -9.73 1.18 -1.64
C GLU A 99 -8.23 1.05 -1.49
N ILE A 100 -7.47 1.53 -2.48
CA ILE A 100 -6.01 1.46 -2.41
C ILE A 100 -5.51 2.28 -1.22
N THR A 101 -6.09 3.46 -1.00
CA THR A 101 -5.69 4.29 0.13
C THR A 101 -5.88 3.54 1.45
N GLU A 102 -6.99 2.84 1.61
CA GLU A 102 -7.24 2.08 2.82
C GLU A 102 -6.23 0.94 2.99
N LEU A 103 -5.92 0.25 1.90
CA LEU A 103 -4.93 -0.83 1.96
C LEU A 103 -3.55 -0.30 2.33
N VAL A 104 -3.17 0.84 1.76
CA VAL A 104 -1.87 1.44 2.05
C VAL A 104 -1.81 1.88 3.51
N GLU A 105 -2.88 2.46 4.02
CA GLU A 105 -2.90 2.87 5.41
C GLU A 105 -2.83 1.68 6.36
N ASP A 106 -3.49 0.58 6.02
CA ASP A 106 -3.38 -0.62 6.83
C ASP A 106 -1.95 -1.16 6.83
N ALA A 107 -1.29 -1.11 5.67
CA ALA A 107 0.11 -1.54 5.57
C ALA A 107 1.01 -0.66 6.45
N TYR A 108 0.78 0.65 6.41
CA TYR A 108 1.50 1.60 7.24
C TYR A 108 1.32 1.27 8.72
N ARG A 109 0.09 0.99 9.14
CA ARG A 109 -0.21 0.67 10.54
C ARG A 109 0.50 -0.59 11.01
N MET A 110 0.84 -1.49 10.08
CA MET A 110 1.55 -2.71 10.45
C MET A 110 2.97 -2.44 10.92
N VAL A 111 3.58 -1.34 10.49
CA VAL A 111 5.00 -1.08 10.80
C VAL A 111 5.22 0.22 11.54
N ALA A 112 4.27 1.13 11.55
CA ALA A 112 4.47 2.45 12.15
C ALA A 112 4.41 2.37 13.68
N PRO A 113 5.22 3.18 14.38
CA PRO A 113 5.09 3.30 15.83
C PRO A 113 3.73 3.88 16.18
N ARG A 114 3.29 3.57 17.39
CA ARG A 114 1.98 3.98 17.85
C ARG A 114 1.79 5.50 17.77
N ALA A 115 2.83 6.27 18.07
CA ALA A 115 2.73 7.73 18.01
C ALA A 115 2.40 8.22 16.60
N LEU A 116 2.95 7.57 15.57
CA LEU A 116 2.66 7.96 14.20
C LEU A 116 1.27 7.52 13.77
N ILE A 117 0.83 6.37 14.24
CA ILE A 117 -0.54 5.94 13.97
C ILE A 117 -1.52 6.93 14.58
N PHE A 118 -1.23 7.39 15.80
CA PHE A 118 -2.06 8.39 16.44
C PHE A 118 -2.11 9.68 15.62
N ARG A 119 -0.97 10.11 15.09
CA ARG A 119 -0.94 11.31 14.24
C ARG A 119 -1.77 11.13 12.98
N LEU A 120 -1.70 9.95 12.37
CA LEU A 120 -2.49 9.66 11.18
C LEU A 120 -3.98 9.77 11.49
N GLU A 121 -4.42 9.16 12.57
CA GLU A 121 -5.83 9.16 12.93
C GLU A 121 -6.31 10.57 13.30
N ALA A 122 -5.48 11.33 14.01
CA ALA A 122 -5.84 12.67 14.43
C ALA A 122 -5.97 13.63 13.26
N GLY A 123 -5.25 13.40 12.19
CA GLY A 123 -5.29 14.25 11.01
C GLY A 123 -6.43 13.96 10.05
N ARG A 124 -7.35 13.06 10.42
CA ARG A 124 -8.41 12.62 9.52
C ARG A 124 -9.76 12.95 10.11
N PRO A 125 -10.29 14.13 9.78
CA PRO A 125 -11.56 14.55 10.40
C PRO A 125 -12.72 13.60 10.12
N ASP A 126 -12.70 12.94 8.97
CA ASP A 126 -13.80 12.07 8.59
C ASP A 126 -13.75 10.72 9.28
N THR A 127 -12.66 10.40 9.93
CA THR A 127 -12.50 9.11 10.58
C THR A 127 -12.65 9.21 12.09
N ALA A 128 -12.82 10.42 12.61
CA ALA A 128 -13.01 10.58 14.03
C ALA A 128 -14.26 9.84 14.49
N PRO A 129 -14.20 9.13 15.62
CA PRO A 129 -15.40 8.46 16.13
C PRO A 129 -16.50 9.47 16.39
N ARG A 130 -17.71 9.08 16.12
CA ARG A 130 -18.84 9.94 16.42
C ARG A 130 -19.31 9.67 17.83
N PRO A 131 -19.57 10.73 18.58
CA PRO A 131 -20.08 10.54 19.94
C PRO A 131 -21.41 9.83 19.94
#